data_32cba7103d6582b19ce14f7d64df44f5
#
_entry.id   32cba7103d6582b19ce14f7d64df44f5
#
_cell.length_a   1.000
_cell.length_b   1.000
_cell.length_c   1.000
_cell.angle_alpha   90.00
_cell.angle_beta   90.00
_cell.angle_gamma   90.00
#
_symmetry.space_group_name_H-M   'P 1'
#
loop_
_entity.id
_entity.type
_entity.pdbx_description
1 polymer ?
#
loop_
_entity_poly.entity_id
_entity_poly.type
_entity_poly.pdbx_seq_one_letter_code
_entity_poly.pdbx_strand_id
1 'polypeptide(L)'
;MEANIVKEEIKKILIESLNLQISPDEIKGEDLLNEFGINSVDAISIFISIENTFDIFIEDEDLSAALISSLDSITNFIMDKNNR
;
A
#
# COMPACT_ATOMS: atom_id res chain seq x y z
N MET A 1 6.73 -3.31 15.04
CA MET A 1 6.73 -3.74 13.63
C MET A 1 7.78 -2.98 12.85
N GLU A 2 8.61 -3.66 12.11
CA GLU A 2 9.70 -3.00 11.37
C GLU A 2 9.22 -2.48 10.01
N ALA A 3 9.72 -1.29 9.63
CA ALA A 3 9.33 -0.66 8.37
C ALA A 3 9.64 -1.52 7.15
N ASN A 4 10.77 -2.22 7.14
CA ASN A 4 11.14 -3.07 6.02
C ASN A 4 10.17 -4.24 5.85
N ILE A 5 9.71 -4.82 6.96
CA ILE A 5 8.71 -5.90 6.91
C ILE A 5 7.40 -5.36 6.37
N VAL A 6 6.98 -4.19 6.82
CA VAL A 6 5.77 -3.53 6.33
C VAL A 6 5.86 -3.28 4.83
N LYS A 7 7.00 -2.76 4.36
CA LYS A 7 7.20 -2.49 2.93
C LYS A 7 7.09 -3.76 2.09
N GLU A 8 7.68 -4.85 2.55
CA GLU A 8 7.61 -6.12 1.82
C GLU A 8 6.18 -6.66 1.73
N GLU A 9 5.43 -6.52 2.81
CA GLU A 9 4.01 -6.91 2.80
C GLU A 9 3.19 -6.04 1.85
N ILE A 10 3.46 -4.73 1.83
CA ILE A 10 2.78 -3.81 0.91
C ILE A 10 3.07 -4.19 -0.54
N LYS A 11 4.32 -4.54 -0.85
CA LYS A 11 4.69 -4.97 -2.21
C LYS A 11 3.91 -6.21 -2.62
N LYS A 12 3.73 -7.17 -1.71
CA LYS A 12 2.93 -8.36 -1.99
C LYS A 12 1.47 -7.99 -2.25
N ILE A 13 0.92 -7.07 -1.46
CA ILE A 13 -0.45 -6.59 -1.64
C ILE A 13 -0.61 -5.97 -3.03
N LEU A 14 0.35 -5.13 -3.46
CA LEU A 14 0.30 -4.50 -4.77
C LEU A 14 0.32 -5.53 -5.88
N ILE A 15 1.21 -6.52 -5.78
CA ILE A 15 1.32 -7.58 -6.79
C ILE A 15 0.01 -8.35 -6.90
N GLU A 16 -0.60 -8.71 -5.79
CA GLU A 16 -1.86 -9.46 -5.79
C GLU A 16 -3.03 -8.61 -6.27
N SER A 17 -3.15 -7.39 -5.73
CA SER A 17 -4.29 -6.52 -6.05
C SER A 17 -4.28 -6.05 -7.50
N LEU A 18 -3.09 -5.84 -8.06
CA LEU A 18 -2.94 -5.36 -9.44
C LEU A 18 -2.64 -6.48 -10.42
N ASN A 19 -2.56 -7.71 -9.93
CA ASN A 19 -2.28 -8.89 -10.74
C ASN A 19 -0.99 -8.72 -11.57
N LEU A 20 0.06 -8.28 -10.89
CA LEU A 20 1.34 -8.01 -11.55
C LEU A 20 2.13 -9.29 -11.77
N GLN A 21 2.91 -9.31 -12.87
CA GLN A 21 3.76 -10.44 -13.23
C GLN A 21 5.23 -10.13 -12.94
N ILE A 22 5.48 -9.51 -11.79
CA ILE A 22 6.82 -9.10 -11.38
C ILE A 22 7.10 -9.57 -9.96
N SER A 23 8.38 -9.57 -9.58
CA SER A 23 8.76 -9.85 -8.21
C SER A 23 8.73 -8.56 -7.36
N PRO A 24 8.66 -8.68 -6.02
CA PRO A 24 8.68 -7.49 -5.17
C PRO A 24 9.88 -6.58 -5.40
N ASP A 25 11.03 -7.14 -5.75
CA ASP A 25 12.25 -6.37 -5.97
C ASP A 25 12.14 -5.42 -7.15
N GLU A 26 11.21 -5.65 -8.04
CA GLU A 26 11.03 -4.81 -9.23
C GLU A 26 10.16 -3.60 -8.98
N ILE A 27 9.54 -3.49 -7.80
CA ILE A 27 8.70 -2.35 -7.45
C ILE A 27 9.59 -1.22 -6.94
N LYS A 28 9.57 -0.09 -7.64
CA LYS A 28 10.37 1.08 -7.26
C LYS A 28 9.76 1.81 -6.08
N GLY A 29 8.44 2.02 -6.10
CA GLY A 29 7.70 2.55 -4.97
C GLY A 29 7.76 4.05 -4.78
N GLU A 30 8.37 4.80 -5.69
CA GLU A 30 8.48 6.25 -5.56
C GLU A 30 7.22 6.98 -6.04
N ASP A 31 6.57 6.43 -7.06
CA ASP A 31 5.36 7.01 -7.64
C ASP A 31 4.47 5.87 -8.12
N LEU A 32 3.78 5.25 -7.18
CA LEU A 32 2.99 4.04 -7.46
C LEU A 32 1.86 4.30 -8.43
N LEU A 33 1.25 5.47 -8.38
CA LEU A 33 0.14 5.79 -9.26
C LEU A 33 0.56 5.77 -10.73
N ASN A 34 1.73 6.32 -11.03
CA ASN A 34 2.27 6.31 -12.39
C ASN A 34 2.98 5.01 -12.72
N GLU A 35 3.65 4.41 -11.76
CA GLU A 35 4.38 3.17 -11.98
C GLU A 35 3.46 2.05 -12.44
N PHE A 36 2.27 1.95 -11.88
CA PHE A 36 1.33 0.87 -12.15
C PHE A 36 0.00 1.33 -12.76
N GLY A 37 -0.22 2.63 -12.92
CA GLY A 37 -1.47 3.14 -13.45
C GLY A 37 -2.67 2.78 -12.58
N ILE A 38 -2.55 2.97 -11.27
CA ILE A 38 -3.58 2.58 -10.31
C ILE A 38 -4.83 3.45 -10.50
N ASN A 39 -5.98 2.79 -10.72
CA ASN A 39 -7.28 3.48 -10.81
C ASN A 39 -8.03 3.39 -9.48
N SER A 40 -9.22 4.00 -9.42
CA SER A 40 -10.01 4.05 -8.18
C SER A 40 -10.41 2.67 -7.66
N VAL A 41 -10.74 1.75 -8.57
CA VAL A 41 -11.13 0.38 -8.16
C VAL A 41 -9.91 -0.34 -7.58
N ASP A 42 -8.76 -0.21 -8.23
CA ASP A 42 -7.52 -0.79 -7.73
C ASP A 42 -7.16 -0.22 -6.36
N ALA A 43 -7.34 1.09 -6.19
CA ALA A 43 -7.04 1.74 -4.92
C ALA A 43 -7.89 1.17 -3.78
N ILE A 44 -9.18 0.97 -4.04
CA ILE A 44 -10.09 0.39 -3.03
C ILE A 44 -9.62 -1.01 -2.64
N SER A 45 -9.28 -1.83 -3.62
CA SER A 45 -8.77 -3.19 -3.36
C SER A 45 -7.51 -3.16 -2.50
N ILE A 46 -6.59 -2.26 -2.81
CA ILE A 46 -5.35 -2.10 -2.06
C ILE A 46 -5.66 -1.68 -0.61
N PHE A 47 -6.54 -0.72 -0.40
CA PHE A 47 -6.90 -0.26 0.94
C PHE A 47 -7.52 -1.39 1.77
N ILE A 48 -8.42 -2.16 1.18
CA ILE A 48 -9.05 -3.29 1.88
C ILE A 48 -8.01 -4.33 2.28
N SER A 49 -7.09 -4.63 1.37
CA SER A 49 -6.03 -5.61 1.66
C SER A 49 -5.11 -5.13 2.77
N ILE A 50 -4.81 -3.83 2.80
CA ILE A 50 -4.00 -3.24 3.87
C ILE A 50 -4.72 -3.37 5.22
N GLU A 51 -6.00 -3.05 5.27
CA GLU A 51 -6.78 -3.18 6.50
C GLU A 51 -6.75 -4.61 7.01
N ASN A 52 -6.95 -5.58 6.14
CA ASN A 52 -6.99 -6.99 6.52
C ASN A 52 -5.61 -7.52 6.93
N THR A 53 -4.58 -7.14 6.18
CA THR A 53 -3.23 -7.65 6.43
C THR A 53 -2.65 -7.13 7.74
N PHE A 54 -2.86 -5.85 8.02
CA PHE A 54 -2.27 -5.20 9.18
C PHE A 54 -3.23 -5.01 10.34
N ASP A 55 -4.48 -5.44 10.18
CA ASP A 55 -5.51 -5.33 11.21
C ASP A 55 -5.66 -3.90 11.70
N ILE A 56 -5.79 -2.98 10.75
CA ILE A 56 -6.01 -1.56 11.01
C ILE A 56 -7.27 -1.10 10.31
N PHE A 57 -7.79 0.06 10.73
CA PHE A 57 -8.93 0.67 10.05
C PHE A 57 -8.47 1.94 9.34
N ILE A 58 -8.79 2.03 8.05
CA ILE A 58 -8.52 3.22 7.26
C ILE A 58 -9.80 4.03 7.20
N GLU A 59 -9.77 5.22 7.80
CA GLU A 59 -10.96 6.08 7.86
C GLU A 59 -11.18 6.79 6.52
N ASP A 60 -12.41 7.20 6.26
CA ASP A 60 -12.77 7.86 5.01
C ASP A 60 -11.86 9.06 4.72
N GLU A 61 -11.51 9.82 5.75
CA GLU A 61 -10.66 10.99 5.60
C GLU A 61 -9.22 10.65 5.23
N ASP A 62 -8.81 9.41 5.45
CA ASP A 62 -7.46 8.94 5.08
C ASP A 62 -7.40 8.45 3.65
N LEU A 63 -8.54 8.17 3.04
CA LEU A 63 -8.62 7.65 1.68
C LEU A 63 -8.30 8.75 0.67
N SER A 64 -7.08 8.70 0.12
CA SER A 64 -6.65 9.71 -0.84
C SER A 64 -5.58 9.14 -1.74
N ALA A 65 -5.40 9.80 -2.89
CA ALA A 65 -4.30 9.44 -3.81
C ALA A 65 -2.94 9.64 -3.13
N ALA A 66 -2.84 10.61 -2.23
CA ALA A 66 -1.59 10.87 -1.51
C ALA A 66 -1.17 9.68 -0.66
N LEU A 67 -2.13 8.97 -0.06
CA LEU A 67 -1.83 7.82 0.79
C LEU A 67 -1.12 6.71 0.01
N ILE A 68 -1.58 6.43 -1.20
CA ILE A 68 -1.00 5.35 -2.01
C ILE A 68 -0.04 5.87 -3.09
N SER A 69 0.47 7.09 -2.93
CA SER A 69 1.37 7.67 -3.92
C SER A 69 2.75 7.01 -3.90
N SER A 70 3.18 6.51 -2.76
CA SER A 70 4.49 5.87 -2.64
C SER A 70 4.49 4.79 -1.57
N LEU A 71 5.48 3.92 -1.62
CA LEU A 71 5.68 2.92 -0.56
C LEU A 71 5.91 3.59 0.79
N ASP A 72 6.66 4.68 0.81
CA ASP A 72 6.94 5.39 2.05
C ASP A 72 5.67 5.97 2.67
N SER A 73 4.79 6.56 1.86
CA SER A 73 3.53 7.09 2.35
C SER A 73 2.68 6.01 3.01
N ILE A 74 2.55 4.87 2.35
CA ILE A 74 1.77 3.75 2.89
C ILE A 74 2.43 3.20 4.15
N THR A 75 3.74 3.01 4.11
CA THR A 75 4.48 2.47 5.25
C THR A 75 4.35 3.36 6.47
N ASN A 76 4.54 4.65 6.29
CA ASN A 76 4.43 5.62 7.39
C ASN A 76 3.03 5.63 7.98
N PHE A 77 2.01 5.56 7.14
CA PHE A 77 0.63 5.52 7.60
C PHE A 77 0.38 4.27 8.47
N ILE A 78 0.81 3.11 8.00
CA ILE A 78 0.62 1.85 8.72
C ILE A 78 1.39 1.86 10.05
N MET A 79 2.63 2.32 10.02
CA MET A 79 3.45 2.39 11.23
C MET A 79 2.81 3.31 12.27
N ASP A 80 2.30 4.44 11.83
CA ASP A 80 1.61 5.39 12.71
C ASP A 80 0.36 4.78 13.33
N LYS A 81 -0.45 4.09 12.54
CA LYS A 81 -1.66 3.42 13.05
C LYS A 81 -1.32 2.34 14.08
N ASN A 82 -0.26 1.58 13.85
CA ASN A 82 0.13 0.51 14.77
C ASN A 82 0.71 1.02 16.09
N ASN A 83 1.16 2.25 16.13
CA ASN A 83 1.72 2.86 17.35
C ASN A 83 0.67 3.56 18.21
N ARG A 84 -0.60 3.48 17.85
CA ARG A 84 -1.68 4.11 18.61
C ARG A 84 -2.36 3.19 19.61
#